data_c954d16022f036405845530f0f5e8257
#
_entry.id   c954d16022f036405845530f0f5e8257
#
_cell.length_a   1.000
_cell.length_b   1.000
_cell.length_c   1.000
_cell.angle_alpha   90.00
_cell.angle_beta   90.00
_cell.angle_gamma   90.00
#
_symmetry.space_group_name_H-M   'P 1'
#
loop_
_entity.id
_entity.type
_entity.pdbx_description
1 polymer ?
#
loop_
_entity_poly.entity_id
_entity_poly.type
_entity_poly.pdbx_seq_one_letter_code
_entity_poly.pdbx_strand_id
1 'polypeptide(L)'
;MATTDALWAAWEGPGLEHLRLRVDGSGARADSVIIAVDDDGRPFRARFAIEADTGWRLRHARIELLDDSARALDLYADGLGHWIDAVTGAARPLDGCLDIDVYPSPFTNTLPIRRLPAPALGAPVALAVAYVTLPELTVRPADQEYTLLERQPDGARWRFRSLDSDFTAELSVDQAGLVRDYPGIARRLR
;
A
#
# COMPACT_ATOMS: atom_id res chain seq x y z
N MET A 1 -17.05 14.63 -0.18
CA MET A 1 -16.46 13.42 0.44
C MET A 1 -16.92 12.21 -0.35
N ALA A 2 -16.00 11.48 -0.97
CA ALA A 2 -16.28 10.21 -1.63
C ALA A 2 -15.84 9.06 -0.71
N THR A 3 -16.64 8.00 -0.61
CA THR A 3 -16.29 6.78 0.14
C THR A 3 -16.37 5.61 -0.82
N THR A 4 -15.34 4.77 -0.82
CA THR A 4 -15.26 3.56 -1.62
C THR A 4 -14.91 2.40 -0.70
N ASP A 5 -15.67 1.32 -0.77
CA ASP A 5 -15.31 0.05 -0.16
C ASP A 5 -14.77 -0.89 -1.23
N ALA A 6 -13.71 -1.62 -0.91
CA ALA A 6 -13.14 -2.65 -1.77
C ALA A 6 -12.85 -3.91 -0.97
N LEU A 7 -13.06 -5.07 -1.60
CA LEU A 7 -12.82 -6.37 -1.00
C LEU A 7 -11.92 -7.17 -1.95
N TRP A 8 -10.78 -7.63 -1.45
CA TRP A 8 -9.87 -8.49 -2.20
C TRP A 8 -9.77 -9.87 -1.54
N ALA A 9 -9.62 -10.88 -2.38
CA ALA A 9 -9.15 -12.20 -1.95
C ALA A 9 -7.68 -12.35 -2.30
N ALA A 10 -6.94 -13.14 -1.53
CA ALA A 10 -5.61 -13.58 -1.92
C ALA A 10 -5.64 -14.23 -3.31
N TRP A 11 -4.57 -14.09 -4.08
CA TRP A 11 -4.46 -14.70 -5.41
C TRP A 11 -4.52 -16.21 -5.33
N GLU A 12 -3.80 -16.77 -4.35
CA GLU A 12 -3.77 -18.18 -4.00
C GLU A 12 -3.92 -18.36 -2.50
N GLY A 13 -4.53 -19.47 -2.07
CA GLY A 13 -4.72 -19.78 -0.65
C GLY A 13 -5.79 -18.91 0.04
N PRO A 14 -5.86 -18.98 1.38
CA PRO A 14 -6.81 -18.23 2.18
C PRO A 14 -6.29 -16.81 2.46
N GLY A 15 -7.12 -15.82 2.17
CA GLY A 15 -6.83 -14.44 2.51
C GLY A 15 -7.91 -13.49 2.02
N LEU A 16 -8.23 -12.49 2.81
CA LEU A 16 -9.18 -11.43 2.50
C LEU A 16 -8.65 -10.09 3.03
N GLU A 17 -8.86 -9.03 2.27
CA GLU A 17 -8.70 -7.66 2.72
C GLU A 17 -9.99 -6.88 2.44
N HIS A 18 -10.51 -6.19 3.46
CA HIS A 18 -11.59 -5.23 3.31
C HIS A 18 -11.08 -3.83 3.60
N LEU A 19 -11.11 -2.99 2.59
CA LEU A 19 -10.73 -1.58 2.63
C LEU A 19 -11.96 -0.69 2.65
N ARG A 20 -11.90 0.37 3.47
CA ARG A 20 -12.72 1.57 3.33
C ARG A 20 -11.83 2.78 3.07
N LEU A 21 -11.94 3.36 1.89
CA LEU A 21 -11.23 4.55 1.47
C LEU A 21 -12.17 5.76 1.46
N ARG A 22 -11.78 6.84 2.13
CA ARG A 22 -12.45 8.14 2.09
C ARG A 22 -11.53 9.17 1.48
N VAL A 23 -12.04 9.92 0.51
CA VAL A 23 -11.28 11.01 -0.14
C VAL A 23 -12.12 12.28 -0.10
N ASP A 24 -11.51 13.36 0.39
CA ASP A 24 -12.12 14.69 0.44
C ASP A 24 -11.09 15.81 0.25
N GLY A 25 -11.48 17.05 0.52
CA GLY A 25 -10.60 18.21 0.38
C GLY A 25 -9.42 18.27 1.34
N SER A 26 -9.35 17.36 2.34
CA SER A 26 -8.23 17.26 3.28
C SER A 26 -7.22 16.16 2.88
N GLY A 27 -7.58 15.28 1.94
CA GLY A 27 -6.75 14.18 1.48
C GLY A 27 -7.47 12.84 1.44
N ALA A 28 -6.74 11.76 1.64
CA ALA A 28 -7.24 10.40 1.64
C ALA A 28 -7.03 9.73 3.00
N ARG A 29 -8.02 8.96 3.44
CA ARG A 29 -7.98 8.13 4.64
C ARG A 29 -8.43 6.73 4.30
N ALA A 30 -7.57 5.77 4.52
CA ALA A 30 -7.82 4.34 4.33
C ALA A 30 -7.89 3.65 5.69
N ASP A 31 -8.87 2.77 5.85
CA ASP A 31 -9.00 1.84 6.97
C ASP A 31 -9.21 0.46 6.38
N SER A 32 -8.33 -0.48 6.70
CA SER A 32 -8.36 -1.82 6.12
C SER A 32 -8.14 -2.89 7.16
N VAL A 33 -8.82 -4.02 6.99
CA VAL A 33 -8.61 -5.25 7.76
C VAL A 33 -8.18 -6.36 6.84
N ILE A 34 -7.09 -7.02 7.22
CA ILE A 34 -6.51 -8.17 6.52
C ILE A 34 -6.69 -9.42 7.40
N ILE A 35 -7.16 -10.49 6.79
CA ILE A 35 -7.18 -11.84 7.37
C ILE A 35 -6.41 -12.73 6.38
N ALA A 36 -5.29 -13.30 6.80
CA ALA A 36 -4.41 -14.08 5.92
C ALA A 36 -3.68 -15.19 6.72
N VAL A 37 -2.80 -15.90 6.03
CA VAL A 37 -1.85 -16.83 6.63
C VAL A 37 -0.42 -16.36 6.35
N ASP A 38 0.49 -16.60 7.27
CA ASP A 38 1.92 -16.36 7.08
C ASP A 38 2.57 -17.48 6.23
N ASP A 39 3.88 -17.38 6.01
CA ASP A 39 4.66 -18.37 5.24
C ASP A 39 4.68 -19.78 5.89
N ASP A 40 4.44 -19.87 7.19
CA ASP A 40 4.29 -21.14 7.94
C ASP A 40 2.84 -21.67 7.90
N GLY A 41 1.91 -20.98 7.24
CA GLY A 41 0.50 -21.33 7.18
C GLY A 41 -0.30 -20.96 8.43
N ARG A 42 0.25 -20.13 9.34
CA ARG A 42 -0.45 -19.69 10.55
C ARG A 42 -1.37 -18.52 10.25
N PRO A 43 -2.65 -18.56 10.67
CA PRO A 43 -3.57 -17.47 10.43
C PRO A 43 -3.21 -16.25 11.26
N PHE A 44 -3.34 -15.06 10.66
CA PHE A 44 -3.23 -13.79 11.35
C PHE A 44 -4.32 -12.82 10.93
N ARG A 45 -4.53 -11.81 11.76
CA ARG A 45 -5.39 -10.67 11.47
C ARG A 45 -4.63 -9.39 11.73
N ALA A 46 -4.70 -8.47 10.79
CA ALA A 46 -4.10 -7.15 10.92
C ALA A 46 -5.09 -6.07 10.52
N ARG A 47 -4.89 -4.86 11.02
CA ARG A 47 -5.56 -3.65 10.57
C ARG A 47 -4.53 -2.60 10.26
N PHE A 48 -4.79 -1.80 9.24
CA PHE A 48 -4.06 -0.55 9.07
C PHE A 48 -5.02 0.63 8.92
N ALA A 49 -4.56 1.79 9.40
CA ALA A 49 -5.14 3.09 9.11
C ALA A 49 -4.05 3.96 8.48
N ILE A 50 -4.31 4.48 7.28
CA ILE A 50 -3.36 5.29 6.51
C ILE A 50 -4.01 6.62 6.18
N GLU A 51 -3.27 7.71 6.41
CA GLU A 51 -3.64 9.06 6.02
C GLU A 51 -2.65 9.63 5.02
N ALA A 52 -3.16 10.18 3.92
CA ALA A 52 -2.37 10.89 2.92
C ALA A 52 -2.97 12.29 2.68
N ASP A 53 -2.13 13.25 2.29
CA ASP A 53 -2.57 14.60 1.93
C ASP A 53 -3.28 14.62 0.56
N THR A 54 -3.70 15.81 0.13
CA THR A 54 -4.37 16.01 -1.16
C THR A 54 -3.51 15.65 -2.37
N GLY A 55 -2.18 15.59 -2.21
CA GLY A 55 -1.22 15.12 -3.21
C GLY A 55 -0.88 13.63 -3.09
N TRP A 56 -1.62 12.88 -2.24
CA TRP A 56 -1.40 11.46 -1.97
C TRP A 56 -0.05 11.13 -1.33
N ARG A 57 0.62 12.12 -0.72
CA ARG A 57 1.81 11.89 0.08
C ARG A 57 1.41 11.38 1.45
N LEU A 58 2.03 10.30 1.88
CA LEU A 58 1.76 9.74 3.20
C LEU A 58 2.05 10.77 4.31
N ARG A 59 1.18 10.78 5.32
CA ARG A 59 1.31 11.61 6.53
C ARG A 59 1.32 10.79 7.81
N HIS A 60 0.50 9.75 7.85
CA HIS A 60 0.40 8.87 9.00
C HIS A 60 0.05 7.45 8.56
N ALA A 61 0.65 6.46 9.20
CA ALA A 61 0.30 5.06 9.07
C ALA A 61 0.37 4.36 10.43
N ARG A 62 -0.75 3.77 10.83
CA ARG A 62 -0.83 2.88 11.97
C ARG A 62 -1.19 1.49 11.48
N ILE A 63 -0.36 0.50 11.82
CA ILE A 63 -0.54 -0.90 11.42
C ILE A 63 -0.46 -1.73 12.69
N GLU A 64 -1.47 -2.54 12.96
CA GLU A 64 -1.58 -3.31 14.19
C GLU A 64 -2.02 -4.75 13.93
N LEU A 65 -1.51 -5.68 14.71
CA LEU A 65 -2.04 -7.04 14.75
C LEU A 65 -3.27 -7.07 15.65
N LEU A 66 -4.31 -7.77 15.18
CA LEU A 66 -5.56 -7.95 15.93
C LEU A 66 -5.47 -9.26 16.73
N ASP A 67 -4.46 -9.35 17.59
CA ASP A 67 -4.21 -10.45 18.51
C ASP A 67 -3.94 -9.93 19.94
N ASP A 68 -3.63 -10.81 20.86
CA ASP A 68 -3.39 -10.44 22.27
C ASP A 68 -2.01 -9.79 22.50
N SER A 69 -1.17 -9.68 21.46
CA SER A 69 0.20 -9.14 21.59
C SER A 69 0.25 -7.61 21.69
N ALA A 70 -0.82 -6.93 21.25
CA ALA A 70 -0.92 -5.47 21.12
C ALA A 70 0.24 -4.84 20.30
N ARG A 71 0.87 -5.62 19.39
CA ARG A 71 1.95 -5.13 18.54
C ARG A 71 1.41 -4.19 17.47
N ALA A 72 2.04 -3.03 17.32
CA ALA A 72 1.70 -2.06 16.31
C ALA A 72 2.94 -1.30 15.83
N LEU A 73 2.89 -0.85 14.58
CA LEU A 73 3.70 0.24 14.04
C LEU A 73 2.83 1.49 13.98
N ASP A 74 3.37 2.61 14.41
CA ASP A 74 2.68 3.90 14.37
C ASP A 74 3.69 4.96 13.88
N LEU A 75 3.52 5.43 12.63
CA LEU A 75 4.54 6.17 11.89
C LEU A 75 3.96 7.48 11.34
N TYR A 76 4.63 8.59 11.59
CA TYR A 76 4.41 9.86 10.88
C TYR A 76 5.45 10.08 9.80
N ALA A 77 5.02 10.67 8.66
CA ALA A 77 5.87 11.11 7.58
C ALA A 77 5.60 12.58 7.25
N ASP A 78 6.64 13.34 6.92
CA ASP A 78 6.50 14.75 6.51
C ASP A 78 6.09 14.92 5.04
N GLY A 79 6.05 13.81 4.28
CA GLY A 79 5.81 13.79 2.83
C GLY A 79 7.00 14.24 2.00
N LEU A 80 8.18 14.41 2.62
CA LEU A 80 9.45 14.75 1.99
C LEU A 80 10.50 13.63 2.16
N GLY A 81 10.11 12.52 2.81
CA GLY A 81 10.95 11.36 2.99
C GLY A 81 11.55 11.21 4.39
N HIS A 82 11.13 12.02 5.37
CA HIS A 82 11.53 11.84 6.76
C HIS A 82 10.41 11.20 7.56
N TRP A 83 10.78 10.25 8.41
CA TRP A 83 9.85 9.43 9.17
C TRP A 83 10.22 9.41 10.65
N ILE A 84 9.19 9.45 11.48
CA ILE A 84 9.32 9.30 12.93
C ILE A 84 8.35 8.24 13.45
N ASP A 85 8.78 7.56 14.49
CA ASP A 85 7.91 6.73 15.30
C ASP A 85 6.97 7.61 16.11
N ALA A 86 5.66 7.42 15.98
CA ALA A 86 4.65 8.26 16.61
C ALA A 86 4.63 8.13 18.13
N VAL A 87 5.10 6.98 18.68
CA VAL A 87 5.11 6.72 20.12
C VAL A 87 6.34 7.31 20.79
N THR A 88 7.52 7.13 20.18
CA THR A 88 8.80 7.52 20.76
C THR A 88 9.30 8.87 20.26
N GLY A 89 8.79 9.37 19.14
CA GLY A 89 9.31 10.54 18.42
C GLY A 89 10.67 10.31 17.76
N ALA A 90 11.21 9.09 17.83
CA ALA A 90 12.51 8.78 17.25
C ALA A 90 12.45 8.74 15.72
N ALA A 91 13.50 9.27 15.07
CA ALA A 91 13.65 9.14 13.62
C ALA A 91 13.75 7.67 13.21
N ARG A 92 13.14 7.34 12.07
CA ARG A 92 13.24 6.01 11.46
C ARG A 92 14.19 6.04 10.27
N PRO A 93 14.98 4.98 10.06
CA PRO A 93 15.91 4.89 8.93
C PRO A 93 15.17 4.60 7.62
N LEU A 94 14.23 5.47 7.24
CA LEU A 94 13.37 5.38 6.07
C LEU A 94 13.54 6.61 5.16
N ASP A 95 14.70 7.26 5.23
CA ASP A 95 14.98 8.48 4.48
C ASP A 95 14.80 8.27 2.98
N GLY A 96 14.08 9.22 2.36
CA GLY A 96 13.76 9.17 0.92
C GLY A 96 12.52 8.35 0.57
N CYS A 97 11.97 7.53 1.48
CA CYS A 97 10.70 6.84 1.24
C CYS A 97 9.54 7.84 1.29
N LEU A 98 8.78 7.93 0.20
CA LEU A 98 7.62 8.84 0.09
C LEU A 98 6.29 8.14 0.31
N ASP A 99 6.27 6.83 0.13
CA ASP A 99 5.09 5.97 0.25
C ASP A 99 5.35 4.85 1.25
N ILE A 100 4.28 4.19 1.67
CA ILE A 100 4.34 2.95 2.43
C ILE A 100 3.79 1.81 1.57
N ASP A 101 4.40 0.64 1.70
CA ASP A 101 3.91 -0.60 1.09
C ASP A 101 3.71 -1.65 2.18
N VAL A 102 2.46 -2.05 2.40
CA VAL A 102 2.07 -3.04 3.42
C VAL A 102 1.76 -4.36 2.73
N TYR A 103 2.70 -5.28 2.74
CA TYR A 103 2.48 -6.62 2.18
C TYR A 103 1.60 -7.47 3.12
N PRO A 104 0.53 -8.11 2.59
CA PRO A 104 0.17 -8.31 1.18
C PRO A 104 -0.97 -7.41 0.65
N SER A 105 -1.12 -6.19 1.15
CA SER A 105 -2.22 -5.30 0.74
C SER A 105 -2.07 -4.80 -0.69
N PRO A 106 -3.06 -4.98 -1.58
CA PRO A 106 -3.05 -4.34 -2.88
C PRO A 106 -3.34 -2.83 -2.82
N PHE A 107 -3.95 -2.33 -1.74
CA PHE A 107 -4.30 -0.92 -1.60
C PHE A 107 -3.07 -0.01 -1.62
N THR A 108 -1.97 -0.41 -0.99
CA THR A 108 -0.81 0.48 -0.84
C THR A 108 -0.17 0.88 -2.17
N ASN A 109 -0.36 0.09 -3.24
CA ASN A 109 0.00 0.50 -4.60
C ASN A 109 -0.77 1.73 -5.10
N THR A 110 -1.95 2.00 -4.54
CA THR A 110 -2.75 3.19 -4.91
C THR A 110 -2.04 4.48 -4.54
N LEU A 111 -1.25 4.51 -3.47
CA LEU A 111 -0.54 5.70 -3.01
C LEU A 111 0.41 6.24 -4.09
N PRO A 112 1.43 5.49 -4.56
CA PRO A 112 2.31 5.96 -5.62
C PRO A 112 1.56 6.17 -6.95
N ILE A 113 0.62 5.31 -7.34
CA ILE A 113 -0.16 5.45 -8.58
C ILE A 113 -0.92 6.79 -8.60
N ARG A 114 -1.46 7.24 -7.49
CA ARG A 114 -2.20 8.50 -7.36
C ARG A 114 -1.28 9.71 -7.20
N ARG A 115 -0.12 9.51 -6.56
CA ARG A 115 0.85 10.58 -6.29
C ARG A 115 1.69 10.93 -7.52
N LEU A 116 2.05 9.95 -8.32
CA LEU A 116 2.88 10.17 -9.49
C LEU A 116 2.21 11.14 -10.47
N PRO A 117 2.91 12.20 -10.93
CA PRO A 117 2.40 13.03 -12.01
C PRO A 117 2.20 12.12 -13.23
N ALA A 118 1.10 12.30 -13.97
CA ALA A 118 0.72 11.43 -15.09
C ALA A 118 1.93 11.03 -15.98
N PRO A 119 2.57 9.87 -15.75
CA PRO A 119 3.81 9.52 -16.44
C PRO A 119 3.54 9.25 -17.91
N ALA A 120 4.55 9.39 -18.74
CA ALA A 120 4.49 8.97 -20.14
C ALA A 120 4.29 7.45 -20.19
N LEU A 121 3.53 6.97 -21.18
CA LEU A 121 3.35 5.54 -21.41
C LEU A 121 4.73 4.86 -21.62
N GLY A 122 4.93 3.74 -20.95
CA GLY A 122 6.15 2.96 -21.03
C GLY A 122 7.37 3.53 -20.30
N ALA A 123 7.27 4.75 -19.71
CA ALA A 123 8.36 5.32 -18.94
C ALA A 123 8.36 4.77 -17.50
N PRO A 124 9.43 4.08 -17.07
CA PRO A 124 9.54 3.61 -15.70
C PRO A 124 9.82 4.76 -14.73
N VAL A 125 9.24 4.68 -13.54
CA VAL A 125 9.48 5.62 -12.43
C VAL A 125 9.89 4.81 -11.21
N ALA A 126 11.16 4.93 -10.82
CA ALA A 126 11.68 4.32 -9.59
C ALA A 126 11.33 5.19 -8.37
N LEU A 127 11.04 4.55 -7.25
CA LEU A 127 10.74 5.19 -5.97
C LEU A 127 11.11 4.29 -4.80
N ALA A 128 11.45 4.90 -3.66
CA ALA A 128 11.66 4.21 -2.41
C ALA A 128 10.38 4.23 -1.58
N VAL A 129 10.07 3.11 -0.94
CA VAL A 129 8.91 2.93 -0.05
C VAL A 129 9.34 2.41 1.31
N ALA A 130 8.59 2.74 2.36
CA ALA A 130 8.65 2.05 3.64
C ALA A 130 7.90 0.72 3.48
N TYR A 131 8.64 -0.37 3.26
CA TYR A 131 8.08 -1.71 3.08
C TYR A 131 7.83 -2.37 4.43
N VAL A 132 6.57 -2.76 4.66
CA VAL A 132 6.12 -3.40 5.90
C VAL A 132 5.66 -4.82 5.61
N THR A 133 6.17 -5.79 6.36
CA THR A 133 5.71 -7.19 6.30
C THR A 133 4.75 -7.53 7.43
N LEU A 134 3.75 -8.34 7.13
CA LEU A 134 2.80 -8.90 8.08
C LEU A 134 2.96 -10.42 8.13
N PRO A 135 2.86 -11.04 9.31
CA PRO A 135 2.51 -10.48 10.61
C PRO A 135 3.71 -9.96 11.45
N GLU A 136 4.94 -9.93 10.92
CA GLU A 136 6.15 -9.60 11.68
C GLU A 136 6.16 -8.14 12.14
N LEU A 137 5.47 -7.24 11.42
CA LEU A 137 5.52 -5.79 11.60
C LEU A 137 6.95 -5.24 11.45
N THR A 138 7.73 -5.84 10.55
CA THR A 138 9.04 -5.27 10.20
C THR A 138 8.86 -4.13 9.22
N VAL A 139 9.70 -3.10 9.30
CA VAL A 139 9.71 -1.99 8.35
C VAL A 139 11.13 -1.71 7.89
N ARG A 140 11.32 -1.58 6.57
CA ARG A 140 12.60 -1.25 5.94
C ARG A 140 12.39 -0.44 4.66
N PRO A 141 13.38 0.31 4.19
CA PRO A 141 13.35 0.85 2.84
C PRO A 141 13.31 -0.29 1.81
N ALA A 142 12.60 -0.08 0.71
CA ALA A 142 12.60 -0.95 -0.45
C ALA A 142 12.45 -0.12 -1.72
N ASP A 143 13.15 -0.52 -2.78
CA ASP A 143 13.10 0.16 -4.06
C ASP A 143 12.10 -0.53 -5.00
N GLN A 144 11.22 0.26 -5.60
CA GLN A 144 10.17 -0.19 -6.49
C GLN A 144 10.14 0.64 -7.76
N GLU A 145 9.62 0.06 -8.84
CA GLU A 145 9.44 0.74 -10.11
C GLU A 145 8.00 0.56 -10.60
N TYR A 146 7.41 1.67 -11.03
CA TYR A 146 6.09 1.70 -11.64
C TYR A 146 6.19 2.19 -13.08
N THR A 147 5.59 1.46 -14.01
CA THR A 147 5.50 1.85 -15.43
C THR A 147 4.04 1.86 -15.85
N LEU A 148 3.54 3.01 -16.29
CA LEU A 148 2.21 3.08 -16.89
C LEU A 148 2.22 2.45 -18.27
N LEU A 149 1.53 1.31 -18.43
CA LEU A 149 1.48 0.58 -19.69
C LEU A 149 0.36 1.07 -20.60
N GLU A 150 -0.81 1.38 -20.01
CA GLU A 150 -2.01 1.71 -20.77
C GLU A 150 -2.97 2.55 -19.93
N ARG A 151 -3.63 3.54 -20.57
CA ARG A 151 -4.79 4.23 -20.01
C ARG A 151 -6.06 3.64 -20.61
N GLN A 152 -7.05 3.36 -19.77
CA GLN A 152 -8.33 2.78 -20.16
C GLN A 152 -9.46 3.73 -19.72
N PRO A 153 -10.65 3.68 -20.37
CA PRO A 153 -11.77 4.54 -20.00
C PRO A 153 -12.20 4.41 -18.53
N ASP A 154 -12.01 3.22 -17.94
CA ASP A 154 -12.40 2.86 -16.58
C ASP A 154 -11.23 2.63 -15.63
N GLY A 155 -10.00 3.03 -16.04
CA GLY A 155 -8.81 2.89 -15.21
C GLY A 155 -7.49 2.91 -15.96
N ALA A 156 -6.56 2.07 -15.55
CA ALA A 156 -5.24 1.97 -16.16
C ALA A 156 -4.60 0.60 -15.92
N ARG A 157 -3.58 0.29 -16.70
CA ARG A 157 -2.71 -0.87 -16.48
C ARG A 157 -1.29 -0.38 -16.21
N TRP A 158 -0.71 -0.90 -15.13
CA TRP A 158 0.63 -0.57 -14.66
C TRP A 158 1.48 -1.83 -14.56
N ARG A 159 2.77 -1.70 -14.82
CA ARG A 159 3.76 -2.70 -14.39
C ARG A 159 4.36 -2.23 -13.08
N PHE A 160 4.29 -3.09 -12.09
CA PHE A 160 5.04 -3.02 -10.85
C PHE A 160 6.26 -3.92 -10.95
N ARG A 161 7.40 -3.46 -10.45
CA ARG A 161 8.62 -4.26 -10.29
C ARG A 161 9.26 -3.93 -8.95
N SER A 162 9.53 -4.95 -8.14
CA SER A 162 10.45 -4.85 -7.02
C SER A 162 11.87 -4.73 -7.57
N LEU A 163 12.66 -3.77 -7.09
CA LEU A 163 14.06 -3.65 -7.47
C LEU A 163 14.97 -4.42 -6.52
N ASP A 164 14.43 -4.88 -5.39
CA ASP A 164 15.12 -5.70 -4.38
C ASP A 164 14.93 -7.22 -4.61
N SER A 165 14.13 -7.60 -5.60
CA SER A 165 13.82 -9.00 -5.94
C SER A 165 13.45 -9.14 -7.41
N ASP A 166 13.25 -10.37 -7.89
CA ASP A 166 12.80 -10.65 -9.26
C ASP A 166 11.28 -10.52 -9.45
N PHE A 167 10.55 -10.04 -8.43
CA PHE A 167 9.09 -9.96 -8.51
C PHE A 167 8.64 -8.83 -9.44
N THR A 168 7.81 -9.19 -10.40
CA THR A 168 7.17 -8.27 -11.36
C THR A 168 5.71 -8.68 -11.57
N ALA A 169 4.81 -7.70 -11.62
CA ALA A 169 3.39 -7.94 -11.91
C ALA A 169 2.79 -6.82 -12.75
N GLU A 170 1.77 -7.14 -13.53
CA GLU A 170 0.93 -6.13 -14.20
C GLU A 170 -0.35 -5.94 -13.39
N LEU A 171 -0.53 -4.72 -12.90
CA LEU A 171 -1.66 -4.31 -12.08
C LEU A 171 -2.73 -3.70 -12.98
N SER A 172 -3.96 -4.20 -12.92
CA SER A 172 -5.11 -3.47 -13.42
C SER A 172 -5.71 -2.62 -12.29
N VAL A 173 -5.93 -1.33 -12.54
CA VAL A 173 -6.51 -0.40 -11.56
C VAL A 173 -7.73 0.29 -12.12
N ASP A 174 -8.64 0.70 -11.24
CA ASP A 174 -9.80 1.49 -11.62
C ASP A 174 -9.49 3.00 -11.69
N GLN A 175 -10.50 3.83 -11.96
CA GLN A 175 -10.36 5.30 -12.02
C GLN A 175 -9.93 5.93 -10.70
N ALA A 176 -10.20 5.27 -9.56
CA ALA A 176 -9.73 5.72 -8.25
C ALA A 176 -8.28 5.32 -7.99
N GLY A 177 -7.67 4.50 -8.86
CA GLY A 177 -6.33 3.94 -8.69
C GLY A 177 -6.30 2.69 -7.81
N LEU A 178 -7.47 2.16 -7.43
CA LEU A 178 -7.57 0.93 -6.65
C LEU A 178 -7.32 -0.28 -7.54
N VAL A 179 -6.46 -1.17 -7.09
CA VAL A 179 -6.10 -2.39 -7.81
C VAL A 179 -7.32 -3.30 -7.97
N ARG A 180 -7.51 -3.83 -9.17
CA ARG A 180 -8.48 -4.91 -9.48
C ARG A 180 -7.79 -6.25 -9.38
N ASP A 181 -6.74 -6.44 -10.18
CA ASP A 181 -5.95 -7.66 -10.22
C ASP A 181 -4.48 -7.35 -9.94
N TYR A 182 -3.91 -8.08 -9.01
CA TYR A 182 -2.50 -8.09 -8.67
C TYR A 182 -2.00 -9.54 -8.73
N PRO A 183 -1.59 -10.02 -9.89
CA PRO A 183 -1.16 -11.41 -10.08
C PRO A 183 -0.12 -11.84 -9.05
N GLY A 184 -0.36 -12.99 -8.42
CA GLY A 184 0.46 -13.52 -7.35
C GLY A 184 0.17 -12.98 -5.95
N ILE A 185 -0.60 -11.89 -5.81
CA ILE A 185 -0.91 -11.27 -4.51
C ILE A 185 -2.42 -11.29 -4.22
N ALA A 186 -3.24 -10.62 -5.04
CA ALA A 186 -4.66 -10.48 -4.75
C ALA A 186 -5.51 -10.20 -5.98
N ARG A 187 -6.81 -10.51 -5.88
CA ARG A 187 -7.84 -10.12 -6.86
C ARG A 187 -9.03 -9.47 -6.16
N ARG A 188 -9.59 -8.43 -6.75
CA ARG A 188 -10.74 -7.74 -6.20
C ARG A 188 -12.02 -8.55 -6.44
N LEU A 189 -12.81 -8.70 -5.38
CA LEU A 189 -14.13 -9.35 -5.41
C LEU A 189 -15.25 -8.31 -5.58
N ARG A 190 -15.03 -7.09 -5.08
CA ARG A 190 -15.99 -6.00 -5.10
C ARG A 190 -15.30 -4.62 -5.08
#